data_8a6b5c32251a8610024ac48564f7a4aa
#
_entry.id   8a6b5c32251a8610024ac48564f7a4aa
#
_cell.length_a   1.000
_cell.length_b   1.000
_cell.length_c   1.000
_cell.angle_alpha   90.00
_cell.angle_beta   90.00
_cell.angle_gamma   90.00
#
_symmetry.space_group_name_H-M   'P 1'
#
loop_
_entity.id
_entity.type
_entity.pdbx_description
1 polymer ?
#
loop_
_entity_poly.entity_id
_entity_poly.type
_entity_poly.pdbx_seq_one_letter_code
_entity_poly.pdbx_strand_id
1 'polypeptide(L)'
;PYIGKMKSGMAKVLIDLYSDSRDIVLDPFCGSGVVPLEAVLAGRSAWANDLNPYAYVLTRGKLEAPPSKEAAVEKAKAYLKRIEQESLSNDLNSVPDWVREFFHPDTLREVLSAFRLLVQGEEHFLLSCLLGILHHQRPGFLSYPASHLVPYLRTKKFPPEQFPEMYKYRDLHSRLLAKVKRAYRRPKLPVNWEERKYQ
;
A
#
# COMPACT_ATOMS: atom_id res chain seq x y z
N PRO A 1 4.16 6.51 5.65
CA PRO A 1 5.37 6.51 4.81
C PRO A 1 6.49 5.78 5.52
N TYR A 2 7.26 4.99 4.78
CA TYR A 2 8.45 4.32 5.32
C TYR A 2 9.51 5.39 5.58
N ILE A 3 9.91 5.56 6.84
CA ILE A 3 10.91 6.56 7.25
C ILE A 3 12.31 6.01 6.97
N GLY A 4 13.24 6.86 6.51
CA GLY A 4 14.63 6.45 6.26
C GLY A 4 14.89 5.72 4.93
N LYS A 5 13.92 5.71 4.01
CA LYS A 5 14.11 5.07 2.69
C LYS A 5 15.20 5.78 1.88
N MET A 6 16.02 4.98 1.19
CA MET A 6 16.98 5.46 0.20
C MET A 6 16.27 6.23 -0.93
N LYS A 7 16.91 7.26 -1.47
CA LYS A 7 16.39 7.96 -2.66
C LYS A 7 16.63 7.09 -3.90
N SER A 8 15.61 6.96 -4.77
CA SER A 8 15.65 6.20 -6.01
C SER A 8 16.87 6.56 -6.89
N GLY A 9 17.13 7.85 -7.11
CA GLY A 9 18.29 8.29 -7.88
C GLY A 9 19.64 7.87 -7.29
N MET A 10 19.77 7.79 -5.96
CA MET A 10 20.99 7.30 -5.31
C MET A 10 21.15 5.79 -5.53
N ALA A 11 20.08 5.02 -5.31
CA ALA A 11 20.11 3.58 -5.56
C ALA A 11 20.49 3.28 -7.01
N LYS A 12 19.87 3.99 -7.97
CA LYS A 12 20.19 3.84 -9.40
C LYS A 12 21.68 4.09 -9.69
N VAL A 13 22.25 5.20 -9.22
CA VAL A 13 23.66 5.53 -9.45
C VAL A 13 24.58 4.45 -8.88
N LEU A 14 24.34 3.97 -7.67
CA LEU A 14 25.15 2.90 -7.08
C LEU A 14 25.04 1.59 -7.85
N ILE A 15 23.85 1.20 -8.27
CA ILE A 15 23.64 -0.01 -9.08
C ILE A 15 24.39 0.10 -10.43
N ASP A 16 24.28 1.23 -11.10
CA ASP A 16 24.96 1.44 -12.39
C ASP A 16 26.47 1.49 -12.27
N LEU A 17 27.03 1.95 -11.14
CA LEU A 17 28.49 2.02 -10.90
C LEU A 17 29.10 0.69 -10.46
N TYR A 18 28.35 -0.15 -9.74
CA TYR A 18 28.93 -1.33 -9.07
C TYR A 18 28.35 -2.66 -9.56
N SER A 19 27.53 -2.67 -10.61
CA SER A 19 27.00 -3.90 -11.18
C SER A 19 26.77 -3.80 -12.69
N ASP A 20 26.80 -4.95 -13.36
CA ASP A 20 26.51 -5.11 -14.78
C ASP A 20 25.13 -5.69 -15.04
N SER A 21 24.67 -5.63 -16.30
CA SER A 21 23.42 -6.28 -16.70
C SER A 21 23.53 -7.80 -16.47
N ARG A 22 22.51 -8.38 -15.84
CA ARG A 22 22.42 -9.78 -15.41
C ARG A 22 23.04 -10.10 -14.04
N ASP A 23 23.69 -9.16 -13.38
CA ASP A 23 24.11 -9.35 -11.99
C ASP A 23 22.93 -9.49 -11.04
N ILE A 24 23.22 -10.04 -9.85
CA ILE A 24 22.27 -10.12 -8.74
C ILE A 24 22.60 -9.00 -7.76
N VAL A 25 21.64 -8.13 -7.52
CA VAL A 25 21.72 -7.09 -6.49
C VAL A 25 20.99 -7.59 -5.24
N LEU A 26 21.74 -7.78 -4.15
CA LEU A 26 21.19 -8.18 -2.85
C LEU A 26 20.97 -6.97 -1.94
N ASP A 27 19.76 -6.81 -1.44
CA ASP A 27 19.43 -5.86 -0.37
C ASP A 27 18.87 -6.62 0.85
N PRO A 28 19.70 -6.90 1.88
CA PRO A 28 19.29 -7.70 3.03
C PRO A 28 18.39 -6.92 4.02
N PHE A 29 18.19 -5.60 3.84
CA PHE A 29 17.35 -4.71 4.64
C PHE A 29 16.53 -3.79 3.75
N CYS A 30 15.79 -4.36 2.82
CA CYS A 30 15.20 -3.65 1.68
C CYS A 30 14.14 -2.61 2.04
N GLY A 31 13.59 -2.64 3.24
CA GLY A 31 12.63 -1.68 3.72
C GLY A 31 11.46 -1.48 2.76
N SER A 32 11.36 -0.30 2.16
CA SER A 32 10.30 -0.04 1.19
C SER A 32 10.58 -0.54 -0.23
N GLY A 33 11.66 -1.30 -0.47
CA GLY A 33 11.98 -1.91 -1.76
C GLY A 33 12.43 -0.92 -2.83
N VAL A 34 13.21 0.09 -2.48
CA VAL A 34 13.76 1.05 -3.47
C VAL A 34 14.89 0.41 -4.25
N VAL A 35 15.85 -0.20 -3.56
CA VAL A 35 17.01 -0.84 -4.20
C VAL A 35 16.60 -2.00 -5.11
N PRO A 36 15.79 -2.98 -4.66
CA PRO A 36 15.35 -4.06 -5.53
C PRO A 36 14.55 -3.57 -6.75
N LEU A 37 13.73 -2.54 -6.59
CA LEU A 37 13.01 -1.94 -7.72
C LEU A 37 13.99 -1.33 -8.73
N GLU A 38 14.96 -0.51 -8.30
CA GLU A 38 15.93 0.11 -9.19
C GLU A 38 16.84 -0.93 -9.87
N ALA A 39 17.20 -2.01 -9.17
CA ALA A 39 17.96 -3.13 -9.75
C ALA A 39 17.20 -3.77 -10.92
N VAL A 40 15.92 -4.10 -10.72
CA VAL A 40 15.08 -4.67 -11.76
C VAL A 40 14.86 -3.70 -12.92
N LEU A 41 14.64 -2.41 -12.64
CA LEU A 41 14.49 -1.37 -13.68
C LEU A 41 15.79 -1.19 -14.51
N ALA A 42 16.93 -1.50 -13.92
CA ALA A 42 18.23 -1.44 -14.56
C ALA A 42 18.67 -2.79 -15.21
N GLY A 43 17.76 -3.76 -15.30
CA GLY A 43 18.01 -5.06 -15.96
C GLY A 43 18.81 -6.07 -15.14
N ARG A 44 18.95 -5.85 -13.82
CA ARG A 44 19.57 -6.78 -12.88
C ARG A 44 18.50 -7.69 -12.25
N SER A 45 18.94 -8.82 -11.67
CA SER A 45 18.10 -9.60 -10.76
C SER A 45 18.14 -8.97 -9.37
N ALA A 46 17.03 -8.97 -8.65
CA ALA A 46 16.96 -8.42 -7.30
C ALA A 46 16.67 -9.51 -6.27
N TRP A 47 17.53 -9.61 -5.26
CA TRP A 47 17.26 -10.39 -4.04
C TRP A 47 17.07 -9.43 -2.89
N ALA A 48 15.94 -9.57 -2.20
CA ALA A 48 15.54 -8.64 -1.16
C ALA A 48 15.05 -9.37 0.09
N ASN A 49 15.52 -8.92 1.24
CA ASN A 49 15.07 -9.42 2.53
C ASN A 49 14.74 -8.25 3.46
N ASP A 50 13.77 -8.46 4.34
CA ASP A 50 13.51 -7.58 5.47
C ASP A 50 12.76 -8.37 6.56
N LEU A 51 13.03 -8.07 7.81
CA LEU A 51 12.35 -8.69 8.94
C LEU A 51 10.92 -8.17 9.12
N ASN A 52 10.63 -6.97 8.63
CA ASN A 52 9.34 -6.32 8.78
C ASN A 52 8.34 -6.81 7.70
N PRO A 53 7.25 -7.48 8.06
CA PRO A 53 6.25 -7.95 7.10
C PRO A 53 5.62 -6.82 6.26
N TYR A 54 5.58 -5.60 6.78
CA TYR A 54 5.15 -4.43 6.01
C TYR A 54 6.14 -4.10 4.88
N ALA A 55 7.44 -4.22 5.13
CA ALA A 55 8.48 -4.06 4.11
C ALA A 55 8.34 -5.10 3.00
N TYR A 56 8.08 -6.37 3.36
CA TYR A 56 7.80 -7.43 2.40
C TYR A 56 6.66 -7.06 1.45
N VAL A 57 5.51 -6.67 1.99
CA VAL A 57 4.35 -6.27 1.16
C VAL A 57 4.66 -5.07 0.27
N LEU A 58 5.38 -4.07 0.77
CA LEU A 58 5.73 -2.88 -0.02
C LEU A 58 6.69 -3.22 -1.16
N THR A 59 7.66 -4.08 -0.91
CA THR A 59 8.66 -4.51 -1.89
C THR A 59 8.01 -5.38 -2.97
N ARG A 60 7.29 -6.43 -2.57
CA ARG A 60 6.52 -7.28 -3.49
C ARG A 60 5.52 -6.45 -4.30
N GLY A 61 4.78 -5.57 -3.66
CA GLY A 61 3.81 -4.71 -4.33
C GLY A 61 4.40 -3.80 -5.41
N LYS A 62 5.67 -3.40 -5.29
CA LYS A 62 6.36 -2.67 -6.36
C LYS A 62 6.84 -3.58 -7.48
N LEU A 63 7.42 -4.72 -7.12
CA LEU A 63 7.98 -5.67 -8.09
C LEU A 63 6.88 -6.42 -8.85
N GLU A 64 5.70 -6.57 -8.29
CA GLU A 64 4.53 -7.23 -8.89
C GLU A 64 3.50 -6.26 -9.47
N ALA A 65 3.86 -4.98 -9.59
CA ALA A 65 2.96 -3.99 -10.21
C ALA A 65 2.52 -4.48 -11.60
N PRO A 66 1.20 -4.42 -11.91
CA PRO A 66 0.70 -4.75 -13.25
C PRO A 66 1.40 -3.94 -14.34
N PRO A 67 1.52 -4.48 -15.57
CA PRO A 67 2.32 -3.86 -16.64
C PRO A 67 1.78 -2.51 -17.10
N SER A 68 0.49 -2.23 -16.86
CA SER A 68 -0.13 -0.96 -17.24
C SER A 68 -1.10 -0.45 -16.18
N LYS A 69 -1.39 0.85 -16.26
CA LYS A 69 -2.41 1.50 -15.43
C LYS A 69 -3.79 0.87 -15.65
N GLU A 70 -4.12 0.54 -16.88
CA GLU A 70 -5.39 -0.06 -17.27
C GLU A 70 -5.55 -1.45 -16.64
N ALA A 71 -4.55 -2.31 -16.74
CA ALA A 71 -4.54 -3.62 -16.10
C ALA A 71 -4.65 -3.52 -14.56
N ALA A 72 -3.93 -2.57 -13.96
CA ALA A 72 -4.01 -2.33 -12.52
C ALA A 72 -5.40 -1.86 -12.06
N VAL A 73 -6.03 -0.99 -12.83
CA VAL A 73 -7.38 -0.47 -12.55
C VAL A 73 -8.42 -1.58 -12.70
N GLU A 74 -8.36 -2.39 -13.76
CA GLU A 74 -9.29 -3.51 -13.96
C GLU A 74 -9.16 -4.55 -12.84
N LYS A 75 -7.93 -4.93 -12.46
CA LYS A 75 -7.68 -5.79 -11.31
C LYS A 75 -8.28 -5.21 -10.03
N ALA A 76 -8.06 -3.92 -9.77
CA ALA A 76 -8.62 -3.24 -8.59
C ALA A 76 -10.15 -3.26 -8.58
N LYS A 77 -10.81 -3.00 -9.71
CA LYS A 77 -12.28 -3.05 -9.82
C LYS A 77 -12.83 -4.45 -9.54
N ALA A 78 -12.18 -5.50 -10.05
CA ALA A 78 -12.59 -6.88 -9.80
C ALA A 78 -12.55 -7.22 -8.28
N TYR A 79 -11.49 -6.82 -7.58
CA TYR A 79 -11.41 -7.01 -6.12
C TYR A 79 -12.41 -6.13 -5.37
N LEU A 80 -12.60 -4.88 -5.76
CA LEU A 80 -13.55 -3.97 -5.11
C LEU A 80 -14.99 -4.49 -5.18
N LYS A 81 -15.40 -5.07 -6.31
CA LYS A 81 -16.72 -5.73 -6.43
C LYS A 81 -16.90 -6.89 -5.44
N ARG A 82 -15.85 -7.70 -5.23
CA ARG A 82 -15.88 -8.80 -4.23
C ARG A 82 -15.91 -8.24 -2.79
N ILE A 83 -15.11 -7.21 -2.52
CA ILE A 83 -15.05 -6.55 -1.21
C ILE A 83 -16.41 -6.00 -0.82
N GLU A 84 -17.11 -5.34 -1.73
CA GLU A 84 -18.45 -4.81 -1.51
C GLU A 84 -19.46 -5.91 -1.13
N GLN A 85 -19.41 -7.06 -1.79
CA GLN A 85 -20.27 -8.19 -1.51
C GLN A 85 -20.02 -8.84 -0.13
N GLU A 86 -18.75 -8.84 0.33
CA GLU A 86 -18.34 -9.51 1.56
C GLU A 86 -18.28 -8.58 2.78
N SER A 87 -18.24 -7.25 2.60
CA SER A 87 -17.98 -6.30 3.69
C SER A 87 -19.08 -6.28 4.75
N LEU A 88 -20.33 -6.52 4.37
CA LEU A 88 -21.47 -6.49 5.26
C LEU A 88 -21.44 -7.59 6.34
N SER A 89 -20.75 -8.69 6.11
CA SER A 89 -20.69 -9.84 7.02
C SER A 89 -19.60 -9.75 8.10
N ASN A 90 -18.73 -8.75 8.06
CA ASN A 90 -17.64 -8.65 9.02
C ASN A 90 -18.13 -8.19 10.41
N ASP A 91 -17.94 -9.06 11.40
CA ASP A 91 -18.12 -8.71 12.80
C ASP A 91 -16.90 -7.90 13.30
N LEU A 92 -17.17 -6.72 13.82
CA LEU A 92 -16.14 -5.84 14.38
C LEU A 92 -15.80 -6.14 15.85
N ASN A 93 -16.51 -7.04 16.52
CA ASN A 93 -16.27 -7.36 17.93
C ASN A 93 -14.91 -8.02 18.17
N SER A 94 -14.39 -8.72 17.17
CA SER A 94 -13.05 -9.33 17.21
C SER A 94 -11.90 -8.32 17.01
N VAL A 95 -12.22 -7.08 16.59
CA VAL A 95 -11.22 -6.04 16.35
C VAL A 95 -11.00 -5.27 17.67
N PRO A 96 -9.76 -5.07 18.11
CA PRO A 96 -9.47 -4.30 19.32
C PRO A 96 -10.09 -2.90 19.27
N ASP A 97 -10.65 -2.45 20.41
CA ASP A 97 -11.37 -1.18 20.52
C ASP A 97 -10.55 0.01 20.01
N TRP A 98 -9.28 0.06 20.39
CA TRP A 98 -8.39 1.15 19.97
C TRP A 98 -8.20 1.21 18.44
N VAL A 99 -8.32 0.07 17.71
CA VAL A 99 -8.30 0.05 16.23
C VAL A 99 -9.62 0.57 15.69
N ARG A 100 -10.74 0.12 16.27
CA ARG A 100 -12.09 0.56 15.85
C ARG A 100 -12.25 2.07 15.95
N GLU A 101 -11.68 2.69 16.95
CA GLU A 101 -11.74 4.13 17.16
C GLU A 101 -11.04 4.97 16.06
N PHE A 102 -10.19 4.36 15.22
CA PHE A 102 -9.55 5.08 14.11
C PHE A 102 -10.43 5.20 12.87
N PHE A 103 -11.48 4.40 12.73
CA PHE A 103 -12.24 4.28 11.49
C PHE A 103 -13.76 4.41 11.74
N HIS A 104 -14.45 4.86 10.70
CA HIS A 104 -15.88 4.64 10.64
C HIS A 104 -16.17 3.13 10.57
N PRO A 105 -17.19 2.59 11.26
CA PRO A 105 -17.46 1.16 11.28
C PRO A 105 -17.57 0.53 9.89
N ASP A 106 -18.29 1.17 8.96
CA ASP A 106 -18.44 0.64 7.60
C ASP A 106 -17.13 0.69 6.80
N THR A 107 -16.35 1.76 6.94
CA THR A 107 -15.00 1.81 6.36
C THR A 107 -14.12 0.68 6.90
N LEU A 108 -14.19 0.39 8.19
CA LEU A 108 -13.42 -0.70 8.79
C LEU A 108 -13.85 -2.07 8.27
N ARG A 109 -15.16 -2.31 8.09
CA ARG A 109 -15.67 -3.55 7.48
C ARG A 109 -15.10 -3.75 6.07
N GLU A 110 -15.13 -2.71 5.24
CA GLU A 110 -14.54 -2.74 3.89
C GLU A 110 -13.03 -3.01 3.93
N VAL A 111 -12.28 -2.36 4.84
CA VAL A 111 -10.84 -2.55 5.02
C VAL A 111 -10.52 -3.99 5.41
N LEU A 112 -11.26 -4.60 6.32
CA LEU A 112 -11.06 -5.97 6.77
C LEU A 112 -11.34 -6.98 5.64
N SER A 113 -12.42 -6.79 4.87
CA SER A 113 -12.70 -7.60 3.68
C SER A 113 -11.60 -7.45 2.63
N ALA A 114 -11.18 -6.21 2.35
CA ALA A 114 -10.11 -5.93 1.41
C ALA A 114 -8.81 -6.62 1.83
N PHE A 115 -8.42 -6.48 3.09
CA PHE A 115 -7.20 -7.11 3.61
C PHE A 115 -7.24 -8.62 3.45
N ARG A 116 -8.34 -9.27 3.88
CA ARG A 116 -8.52 -10.72 3.77
C ARG A 116 -8.42 -11.20 2.33
N LEU A 117 -9.20 -10.61 1.43
CA LEU A 117 -9.23 -11.01 0.01
C LEU A 117 -7.89 -10.81 -0.70
N LEU A 118 -7.20 -9.71 -0.40
CA LEU A 118 -5.92 -9.39 -1.02
C LEU A 118 -4.78 -10.29 -0.49
N VAL A 119 -4.82 -10.65 0.79
CA VAL A 119 -3.86 -11.60 1.38
C VAL A 119 -4.11 -13.02 0.84
N GLN A 120 -5.35 -13.48 0.79
CA GLN A 120 -5.70 -14.79 0.24
C GLN A 120 -5.36 -14.92 -1.26
N GLY A 121 -5.48 -13.83 -1.99
CA GLY A 121 -5.15 -13.78 -3.43
C GLY A 121 -3.69 -13.45 -3.71
N GLU A 122 -2.84 -13.29 -2.69
CA GLU A 122 -1.43 -12.86 -2.82
C GLU A 122 -1.25 -11.58 -3.66
N GLU A 123 -2.24 -10.67 -3.61
CA GLU A 123 -2.27 -9.43 -4.41
C GLU A 123 -1.48 -8.30 -3.75
N HIS A 124 -0.17 -8.47 -3.71
CA HIS A 124 0.74 -7.56 -2.99
C HIS A 124 0.70 -6.12 -3.52
N PHE A 125 0.50 -5.91 -4.83
CA PHE A 125 0.38 -4.57 -5.39
C PHE A 125 -0.84 -3.82 -4.82
N LEU A 126 -2.02 -4.43 -4.85
CA LEU A 126 -3.24 -3.83 -4.30
C LEU A 126 -3.18 -3.72 -2.77
N LEU A 127 -2.60 -4.72 -2.10
CA LEU A 127 -2.38 -4.69 -0.66
C LEU A 127 -1.45 -3.53 -0.26
N SER A 128 -0.37 -3.30 -1.00
CA SER A 128 0.52 -2.15 -0.76
C SER A 128 -0.19 -0.81 -0.99
N CYS A 129 -1.11 -0.75 -1.96
CA CYS A 129 -1.95 0.42 -2.19
C CYS A 129 -2.92 0.65 -1.04
N LEU A 130 -3.59 -0.40 -0.53
CA LEU A 130 -4.47 -0.34 0.63
C LEU A 130 -3.73 0.17 1.87
N LEU A 131 -2.61 -0.48 2.23
CA LEU A 131 -1.79 -0.08 3.37
C LEU A 131 -1.30 1.37 3.26
N GLY A 132 -1.02 1.84 2.04
CA GLY A 132 -0.60 3.21 1.77
C GLY A 132 -1.69 4.27 1.93
N ILE A 133 -2.96 3.90 2.13
CA ILE A 133 -4.10 4.81 2.36
C ILE A 133 -4.82 4.56 3.68
N LEU A 134 -4.39 3.59 4.49
CA LEU A 134 -5.06 3.25 5.75
C LEU A 134 -5.06 4.43 6.72
N HIS A 135 -3.90 4.96 7.02
CA HIS A 135 -3.73 5.88 8.15
C HIS A 135 -2.80 7.03 7.83
N HIS A 136 -3.30 8.24 7.97
CA HIS A 136 -2.53 9.49 7.91
C HIS A 136 -3.41 10.67 8.35
N GLN A 137 -2.78 11.74 8.83
CA GLN A 137 -3.47 12.97 9.22
C GLN A 137 -4.13 13.74 8.06
N ARG A 138 -3.86 13.40 6.81
CA ARG A 138 -4.44 14.08 5.64
C ARG A 138 -5.82 13.51 5.29
N PRO A 139 -6.75 14.34 4.75
CA PRO A 139 -8.14 13.92 4.52
C PRO A 139 -8.34 12.82 3.47
N GLY A 140 -7.36 12.50 2.65
CA GLY A 140 -7.47 11.46 1.61
C GLY A 140 -7.29 10.01 2.09
N PHE A 141 -7.18 9.77 3.40
CA PHE A 141 -6.96 8.46 3.98
C PHE A 141 -8.25 7.85 4.56
N LEU A 142 -8.24 6.53 4.82
CA LEU A 142 -9.40 5.79 5.31
C LEU A 142 -9.67 6.03 6.79
N SER A 143 -8.62 6.22 7.60
CA SER A 143 -8.80 6.58 9.01
C SER A 143 -9.33 8.00 9.18
N TYR A 144 -9.91 8.27 10.32
CA TYR A 144 -10.29 9.62 10.70
C TYR A 144 -9.07 10.57 10.66
N PRO A 145 -9.25 11.85 10.28
CA PRO A 145 -8.17 12.83 10.26
C PRO A 145 -7.64 13.11 11.68
N ALA A 146 -6.58 13.89 11.79
CA ALA A 146 -5.86 14.13 13.04
C ALA A 146 -5.27 12.86 13.68
N SER A 147 -4.82 11.96 12.86
CA SER A 147 -4.37 10.62 13.21
C SER A 147 -3.08 10.53 14.03
N HIS A 148 -2.35 11.63 14.22
CA HIS A 148 -1.24 11.68 15.18
C HIS A 148 -1.70 11.69 16.63
N LEU A 149 -2.96 12.00 16.88
CA LEU A 149 -3.55 11.87 18.19
C LEU A 149 -4.07 10.45 18.33
N VAL A 150 -3.69 9.79 19.41
CA VAL A 150 -4.33 8.54 19.80
C VAL A 150 -5.85 8.77 19.93
N PRO A 151 -6.70 7.77 19.67
CA PRO A 151 -8.14 7.97 19.54
C PRO A 151 -8.78 8.80 20.67
N TYR A 152 -8.45 8.49 21.92
CA TYR A 152 -9.02 9.20 23.09
C TYR A 152 -8.60 10.68 23.13
N LEU A 153 -7.38 11.04 22.72
CA LEU A 153 -6.94 12.44 22.65
C LEU A 153 -7.62 13.17 21.49
N ARG A 154 -7.86 12.47 20.38
CA ARG A 154 -8.63 13.04 19.26
C ARG A 154 -10.04 13.38 19.71
N THR A 155 -10.76 12.44 20.33
CA THR A 155 -12.13 12.65 20.81
C THR A 155 -12.21 13.78 21.83
N LYS A 156 -11.21 13.88 22.72
CA LYS A 156 -11.13 14.99 23.67
C LYS A 156 -10.93 16.34 22.99
N LYS A 157 -10.08 16.43 21.95
CA LYS A 157 -9.76 17.67 21.24
C LYS A 157 -10.82 18.02 20.18
N PHE A 158 -11.41 17.02 19.55
CA PHE A 158 -12.39 17.14 18.48
C PHE A 158 -13.59 16.24 18.79
N PRO A 159 -14.48 16.62 19.73
CA PRO A 159 -15.64 15.82 20.06
C PRO A 159 -16.54 15.59 18.83
N PRO A 160 -17.10 14.39 18.63
CA PRO A 160 -17.95 14.07 17.46
C PRO A 160 -19.14 15.01 17.30
N GLU A 161 -19.72 15.47 18.42
CA GLU A 161 -20.85 16.40 18.46
C GLU A 161 -20.54 17.77 17.87
N GLN A 162 -19.30 18.23 18.05
CA GLN A 162 -18.81 19.53 17.55
C GLN A 162 -18.13 19.42 16.17
N PHE A 163 -17.59 18.24 15.84
CA PHE A 163 -16.82 18.00 14.61
C PHE A 163 -17.35 16.78 13.84
N PRO A 164 -18.65 16.67 13.53
CA PRO A 164 -19.23 15.48 12.91
C PRO A 164 -18.60 15.14 11.54
N GLU A 165 -18.12 16.14 10.80
CA GLU A 165 -17.46 15.96 9.49
C GLU A 165 -16.17 15.12 9.57
N MET A 166 -15.50 15.13 10.73
CA MET A 166 -14.28 14.35 10.93
C MET A 166 -14.56 12.85 11.04
N TYR A 167 -15.75 12.47 11.44
CA TYR A 167 -16.16 11.09 11.76
C TYR A 167 -17.04 10.45 10.70
N LYS A 168 -17.16 11.08 9.52
CA LYS A 168 -17.95 10.56 8.41
C LYS A 168 -17.30 9.32 7.79
N TYR A 169 -18.16 8.48 7.23
CA TYR A 169 -17.78 7.34 6.40
C TYR A 169 -16.80 7.74 5.30
N ARG A 170 -15.82 6.86 5.07
CA ARG A 170 -14.76 7.05 4.08
C ARG A 170 -14.73 5.87 3.14
N ASP A 171 -15.28 6.08 1.97
CA ASP A 171 -15.39 5.09 0.92
C ASP A 171 -14.04 4.53 0.49
N LEU A 172 -13.88 3.22 0.60
CA LEU A 172 -12.69 2.49 0.19
C LEU A 172 -12.54 2.47 -1.34
N HIS A 173 -13.66 2.31 -2.06
CA HIS A 173 -13.66 2.12 -3.50
C HIS A 173 -12.95 3.27 -4.23
N SER A 174 -13.43 4.49 -4.04
CA SER A 174 -12.87 5.67 -4.69
C SER A 174 -11.42 5.93 -4.29
N ARG A 175 -11.09 5.72 -2.99
CA ARG A 175 -9.76 5.98 -2.45
C ARG A 175 -8.73 4.96 -2.94
N LEU A 176 -9.08 3.68 -3.00
CA LEU A 176 -8.20 2.65 -3.52
C LEU A 176 -7.95 2.85 -5.02
N LEU A 177 -8.99 3.10 -5.82
CA LEU A 177 -8.83 3.41 -7.24
C LEU A 177 -7.98 4.66 -7.48
N ALA A 178 -8.18 5.72 -6.69
CA ALA A 178 -7.35 6.91 -6.78
C ALA A 178 -5.89 6.63 -6.42
N LYS A 179 -5.64 5.76 -5.46
CA LYS A 179 -4.28 5.32 -5.08
C LYS A 179 -3.64 4.51 -6.19
N VAL A 180 -4.34 3.54 -6.77
CA VAL A 180 -3.87 2.73 -7.90
C VAL A 180 -3.52 3.63 -9.09
N LYS A 181 -4.44 4.50 -9.52
CA LYS A 181 -4.19 5.46 -10.61
C LYS A 181 -2.97 6.35 -10.34
N ARG A 182 -2.77 6.77 -9.09
CA ARG A 182 -1.63 7.60 -8.67
C ARG A 182 -0.30 6.85 -8.71
N ALA A 183 -0.27 5.54 -8.53
CA ALA A 183 0.96 4.74 -8.65
C ALA A 183 1.58 4.83 -10.05
N TYR A 184 0.77 5.02 -11.08
CA TYR A 184 1.19 5.14 -12.48
C TYR A 184 1.32 6.59 -13.00
N ARG A 185 1.48 7.57 -12.12
CA ARG A 185 1.63 8.99 -12.56
C ARG A 185 2.96 9.31 -13.21
N ARG A 186 3.98 8.53 -12.95
CA ARG A 186 5.36 8.72 -13.45
C ARG A 186 5.73 7.61 -14.44
N PRO A 187 6.92 7.70 -15.10
CA PRO A 187 7.12 7.09 -16.39
C PRO A 187 6.71 5.62 -16.48
N LYS A 188 6.42 5.22 -17.68
CA LYS A 188 5.99 3.85 -18.03
C LYS A 188 6.99 2.83 -17.51
N LEU A 189 6.49 1.69 -17.06
CA LEU A 189 7.31 0.53 -16.78
C LEU A 189 8.07 0.10 -18.06
N PRO A 190 9.27 -0.48 -17.93
CA PRO A 190 10.01 -1.00 -19.08
C PRO A 190 9.16 -1.98 -19.89
N VAL A 191 9.45 -2.08 -21.21
CA VAL A 191 8.74 -3.01 -22.12
C VAL A 191 8.87 -4.46 -21.65
N ASN A 192 10.05 -4.81 -21.11
CA ASN A 192 10.34 -6.14 -20.57
C ASN A 192 9.98 -6.30 -19.07
N TRP A 193 9.07 -5.48 -18.56
CA TRP A 193 8.68 -5.54 -17.14
C TRP A 193 8.23 -6.93 -16.67
N GLU A 194 7.62 -7.71 -17.53
CA GLU A 194 7.14 -9.06 -17.22
C GLU A 194 8.29 -10.10 -17.12
N GLU A 195 9.44 -9.82 -17.70
CA GLU A 195 10.64 -10.66 -17.65
C GLU A 195 11.52 -10.43 -16.41
N ARG A 196 11.12 -9.52 -15.53
CA ARG A 196 11.86 -9.15 -14.34
C ARG A 196 12.11 -10.33 -13.40
N LYS A 197 13.32 -10.39 -12.84
CA LYS A 197 13.73 -11.44 -11.90
C LYS A 197 13.93 -10.84 -10.51
N TYR A 198 13.27 -11.45 -9.52
CA TYR A 198 13.41 -11.06 -8.11
C TYR A 198 13.10 -12.25 -7.18
N GLN A 199 13.65 -12.20 -5.97
CA GLN A 199 13.40 -13.15 -4.89
C GLN A 199 13.32 -12.42 -3.55
#